data_ca0c47d89b7abc73edf2a2434e4e3dee
#
_entry.id   ca0c47d89b7abc73edf2a2434e4e3dee
#
_cell.length_a   1.000
_cell.length_b   1.000
_cell.length_c   1.000
_cell.angle_alpha   90.00
_cell.angle_beta   90.00
_cell.angle_gamma   90.00
#
_symmetry.space_group_name_H-M   'P 1'
#
loop_
_entity.id
_entity.type
_entity.pdbx_description
1 polymer ?
#
loop_
_entity_poly.entity_id
_entity_poly.type
_entity_poly.pdbx_seq_one_letter_code
_entity_poly.pdbx_strand_id
1 'polypeptide(L)'
;LFYRFGLAIVMLGVMMLVQRKKFGVTRSELLLLAILGMFMGSSSASLFISFNYMDVGIASTLLFVYPVMVAVIMALLFKEKVTPTTAVSIMLAFGGIALLNQSSDGSSLSTLGVLLVMASSLTYAVYIVVVNKSKLRMSSVKLTFYVLIFGLMTILGYTFAMGETVQLLTTPHQWLYAAQLALMPTVLSLVLMAIAVKDIGSTPTAILGALEPITAVAI
;
A
#
# COMPACT_ATOMS: atom_id res chain seq x y z
N LEU A 1 4.92 7.53 9.45
CA LEU A 1 3.70 7.48 8.63
C LEU A 1 3.02 8.84 8.54
N PHE A 2 2.80 9.52 9.66
CA PHE A 2 2.10 10.82 9.71
C PHE A 2 2.67 11.85 8.72
N TYR A 3 3.97 12.15 8.81
CA TYR A 3 4.63 13.12 7.92
C TYR A 3 4.64 12.65 6.46
N ARG A 4 4.83 11.35 6.20
CA ARG A 4 4.79 10.77 4.87
C ARG A 4 3.44 11.02 4.19
N PHE A 5 2.32 10.73 4.87
CA PHE A 5 0.98 10.94 4.32
C PHE A 5 0.61 12.42 4.28
N GLY A 6 0.92 13.18 5.35
CA GLY A 6 0.63 14.61 5.42
C GLY A 6 1.30 15.41 4.30
N LEU A 7 2.60 15.22 4.08
CA LEU A 7 3.32 15.89 2.99
C LEU A 7 2.82 15.43 1.62
N ALA A 8 2.50 14.14 1.44
CA ALA A 8 1.94 13.63 0.20
C ALA A 8 0.58 14.26 -0.13
N ILE A 9 -0.29 14.45 0.88
CA ILE A 9 -1.57 15.16 0.71
C ILE A 9 -1.35 16.59 0.24
N VAL A 10 -0.41 17.30 0.84
CA VAL A 10 -0.07 18.68 0.43
C VAL A 10 0.42 18.69 -1.02
N MET A 11 1.36 17.81 -1.38
CA MET A 11 1.90 17.71 -2.76
C MET A 11 0.79 17.40 -3.78
N LEU A 12 -0.09 16.43 -3.50
CA LEU A 12 -1.21 16.10 -4.38
C LEU A 12 -2.24 17.22 -4.45
N GLY A 13 -2.50 17.92 -3.34
CA GLY A 13 -3.37 19.09 -3.30
C GLY A 13 -2.86 20.20 -4.22
N VAL A 14 -1.56 20.53 -4.14
CA VAL A 14 -0.91 21.47 -5.04
C VAL A 14 -1.00 21.00 -6.49
N MET A 15 -0.73 19.72 -6.76
CA MET A 15 -0.84 19.13 -8.09
C MET A 15 -2.26 19.24 -8.66
N MET A 16 -3.29 19.04 -7.83
CA MET A 16 -4.69 19.20 -8.24
C MET A 16 -5.02 20.67 -8.55
N LEU A 17 -4.51 21.62 -7.75
CA LEU A 17 -4.69 23.07 -8.00
C LEU A 17 -4.04 23.49 -9.32
N VAL A 18 -2.79 23.09 -9.56
CA VAL A 18 -2.05 23.38 -10.80
C VAL A 18 -2.77 22.80 -12.02
N GLN A 19 -3.27 21.57 -11.90
CA GLN A 19 -4.04 20.90 -12.96
C GLN A 19 -5.50 21.38 -13.06
N ARG A 20 -5.91 22.37 -12.25
CA ARG A 20 -7.27 22.93 -12.19
C ARG A 20 -8.36 21.85 -12.03
N LYS A 21 -8.05 20.77 -11.31
CA LYS A 21 -9.01 19.67 -11.04
C LYS A 21 -10.00 20.07 -9.96
N LYS A 22 -11.28 19.73 -10.16
CA LYS A 22 -12.33 20.00 -9.16
C LYS A 22 -12.18 19.06 -7.97
N PHE A 23 -12.19 19.62 -6.75
CA PHE A 23 -12.15 18.86 -5.49
C PHE A 23 -13.49 18.20 -5.15
N GLY A 24 -14.60 18.71 -5.65
CA GLY A 24 -15.92 18.20 -5.29
C GLY A 24 -16.07 16.70 -5.52
N VAL A 25 -16.64 15.99 -4.54
CA VAL A 25 -16.98 14.56 -4.57
C VAL A 25 -18.43 14.39 -4.13
N THR A 26 -19.11 13.38 -4.66
CA THR A 26 -20.46 13.02 -4.22
C THR A 26 -20.40 12.25 -2.90
N ARG A 27 -21.52 12.20 -2.15
CA ARG A 27 -21.58 11.47 -0.87
C ARG A 27 -21.23 9.98 -1.02
N SER A 28 -21.66 9.36 -2.09
CA SER A 28 -21.35 7.95 -2.38
C SER A 28 -19.88 7.73 -2.72
N GLU A 29 -19.27 8.64 -3.49
CA GLU A 29 -17.84 8.60 -3.76
C GLU A 29 -17.04 8.82 -2.47
N LEU A 30 -17.47 9.76 -1.60
CA LEU A 30 -16.79 10.05 -0.33
C LEU A 30 -16.75 8.82 0.58
N LEU A 31 -17.89 8.10 0.71
CA LEU A 31 -17.97 6.88 1.50
C LEU A 31 -17.00 5.81 0.97
N LEU A 32 -16.98 5.61 -0.36
CA LEU A 32 -16.07 4.63 -0.97
C LEU A 32 -14.59 5.04 -0.80
N LEU A 33 -14.28 6.32 -0.94
CA LEU A 33 -12.94 6.86 -0.70
C LEU A 33 -12.51 6.71 0.77
N ALA A 34 -13.45 6.86 1.72
CA ALA A 34 -13.19 6.62 3.12
C ALA A 34 -12.85 5.15 3.40
N ILE A 35 -13.61 4.22 2.82
CA ILE A 35 -13.33 2.78 2.93
C ILE A 35 -11.96 2.45 2.32
N LEU A 36 -11.66 2.98 1.13
CA LEU A 36 -10.36 2.80 0.48
C LEU A 36 -9.21 3.36 1.32
N GLY A 37 -9.41 4.54 1.92
CA GLY A 37 -8.43 5.15 2.82
C GLY A 37 -8.23 4.36 4.11
N MET A 38 -9.30 3.79 4.67
CA MET A 38 -9.19 2.89 5.83
C MET A 38 -8.36 1.64 5.50
N PHE A 39 -8.61 0.98 4.37
CA PHE A 39 -7.79 -0.16 3.95
C PHE A 39 -6.32 0.22 3.74
N MET A 40 -6.06 1.33 3.07
CA MET A 40 -4.69 1.82 2.82
C MET A 40 -3.99 2.22 4.13
N GLY A 41 -4.69 2.93 5.02
CA GLY A 41 -4.17 3.35 6.32
C GLY A 41 -3.89 2.14 7.23
N SER A 42 -4.83 1.19 7.31
CA SER A 42 -4.66 -0.03 8.11
C SER A 42 -3.52 -0.90 7.57
N SER A 43 -3.39 -1.05 6.25
CA SER A 43 -2.27 -1.76 5.64
C SER A 43 -0.94 -1.12 6.05
N SER A 44 -0.81 0.18 5.87
CA SER A 44 0.42 0.92 6.22
C SER A 44 0.73 0.83 7.71
N ALA A 45 -0.28 0.97 8.58
CA ALA A 45 -0.09 0.86 10.03
C ALA A 45 0.38 -0.54 10.43
N SER A 46 -0.29 -1.59 9.96
CA SER A 46 0.06 -2.99 10.27
C SER A 46 1.49 -3.33 9.82
N LEU A 47 1.90 -2.87 8.64
CA LEU A 47 3.27 -3.07 8.16
C LEU A 47 4.29 -2.37 9.08
N PHE A 48 4.06 -1.11 9.44
CA PHE A 48 4.99 -0.36 10.28
C PHE A 48 5.05 -0.91 11.72
N ILE A 49 3.94 -1.43 12.24
CA ILE A 49 3.93 -2.09 13.55
C ILE A 49 4.75 -3.39 13.48
N SER A 50 4.69 -4.13 12.37
CA SER A 50 5.46 -5.37 12.21
C SER A 50 6.97 -5.16 12.31
N PHE A 51 7.48 -3.96 11.98
CA PHE A 51 8.90 -3.61 12.10
C PHE A 51 9.42 -3.61 13.54
N ASN A 52 8.52 -3.57 14.54
CA ASN A 52 8.89 -3.75 15.95
C ASN A 52 9.11 -5.22 16.32
N TYR A 53 8.70 -6.16 15.49
CA TYR A 53 8.70 -7.60 15.76
C TYR A 53 9.58 -8.41 14.82
N MET A 54 10.04 -7.81 13.72
CA MET A 54 10.93 -8.47 12.75
C MET A 54 11.72 -7.43 11.95
N ASP A 55 12.75 -7.88 11.25
CA ASP A 55 13.55 -7.06 10.36
C ASP A 55 12.71 -6.42 9.25
N VAL A 56 12.99 -5.14 8.92
CA VAL A 56 12.27 -4.35 7.92
C VAL A 56 12.36 -4.98 6.53
N GLY A 57 13.52 -5.56 6.18
CA GLY A 57 13.71 -6.23 4.89
C GLY A 57 12.86 -7.48 4.77
N ILE A 58 12.79 -8.29 5.83
CA ILE A 58 11.93 -9.49 5.88
C ILE A 58 10.46 -9.10 5.80
N ALA A 59 10.03 -8.14 6.62
CA ALA A 59 8.65 -7.66 6.61
C ALA A 59 8.25 -7.10 5.22
N SER A 60 9.11 -6.31 4.61
CA SER A 60 8.89 -5.75 3.28
C SER A 60 8.80 -6.84 2.21
N THR A 61 9.64 -7.88 2.30
CA THR A 61 9.60 -9.01 1.37
C THR A 61 8.31 -9.83 1.54
N LEU A 62 7.89 -10.10 2.78
CA LEU A 62 6.63 -10.78 3.05
C LEU A 62 5.39 -9.99 2.58
N LEU A 63 5.47 -8.66 2.55
CA LEU A 63 4.39 -7.83 2.00
C LEU A 63 4.08 -8.20 0.55
N PHE A 64 5.06 -8.63 -0.24
CA PHE A 64 4.88 -9.05 -1.64
C PHE A 64 4.06 -10.33 -1.83
N VAL A 65 3.45 -10.87 -0.78
CA VAL A 65 2.33 -11.84 -0.89
C VAL A 65 1.06 -11.17 -1.43
N TYR A 66 0.92 -9.83 -1.35
CA TYR A 66 -0.31 -9.14 -1.78
C TYR A 66 -0.72 -9.44 -3.24
N PRO A 67 0.16 -9.62 -4.24
CA PRO A 67 -0.26 -9.97 -5.60
C PRO A 67 -0.95 -11.32 -5.69
N VAL A 68 -0.48 -12.29 -4.88
CA VAL A 68 -1.14 -13.59 -4.76
C VAL A 68 -2.53 -13.42 -4.19
N MET A 69 -2.67 -12.64 -3.12
CA MET A 69 -3.97 -12.34 -2.50
C MET A 69 -4.91 -11.63 -3.49
N VAL A 70 -4.40 -10.66 -4.28
CA VAL A 70 -5.18 -10.01 -5.35
C VAL A 70 -5.69 -11.04 -6.35
N ALA A 71 -4.82 -11.92 -6.87
CA ALA A 71 -5.20 -12.95 -7.85
C ALA A 71 -6.24 -13.92 -7.28
N VAL A 72 -6.09 -14.35 -6.03
CA VAL A 72 -7.05 -15.22 -5.33
C VAL A 72 -8.41 -14.53 -5.15
N ILE A 73 -8.42 -13.28 -4.68
CA ILE A 73 -9.66 -12.50 -4.50
C ILE A 73 -10.36 -12.32 -5.84
N MET A 74 -9.62 -11.98 -6.91
CA MET A 74 -10.17 -11.79 -8.25
C MET A 74 -10.75 -13.10 -8.82
N ALA A 75 -10.07 -14.23 -8.61
CA ALA A 75 -10.57 -15.53 -9.05
C ALA A 75 -11.83 -15.97 -8.28
N LEU A 76 -11.82 -15.85 -6.95
CA LEU A 76 -12.91 -16.34 -6.10
C LEU A 76 -14.17 -15.44 -6.18
N LEU A 77 -13.99 -14.12 -6.06
CA LEU A 77 -15.13 -13.19 -5.97
C LEU A 77 -15.62 -12.70 -7.34
N PHE A 78 -14.72 -12.57 -8.31
CA PHE A 78 -15.04 -12.04 -9.63
C PHE A 78 -14.94 -13.05 -10.77
N LYS A 79 -14.64 -14.32 -10.43
CA LYS A 79 -14.53 -15.44 -11.40
C LYS A 79 -13.54 -15.14 -12.52
N GLU A 80 -12.50 -14.36 -12.24
CA GLU A 80 -11.43 -14.10 -13.18
C GLU A 80 -10.63 -15.39 -13.41
N LYS A 81 -10.37 -15.72 -14.68
CA LYS A 81 -9.61 -16.92 -15.02
C LYS A 81 -8.15 -16.77 -14.58
N VAL A 82 -7.70 -17.71 -13.75
CA VAL A 82 -6.28 -17.79 -13.38
C VAL A 82 -5.51 -18.27 -14.62
N THR A 83 -4.68 -17.37 -15.15
CA THR A 83 -3.83 -17.74 -16.29
C THR A 83 -2.65 -18.61 -15.83
N PRO A 84 -2.05 -19.44 -16.71
CA PRO A 84 -0.83 -20.18 -16.35
C PRO A 84 0.29 -19.26 -15.83
N THR A 85 0.42 -18.07 -16.41
CA THR A 85 1.38 -17.05 -15.95
C THR A 85 1.11 -16.63 -14.53
N THR A 86 -0.16 -16.38 -14.18
CA THR A 86 -0.56 -16.04 -12.80
C THR A 86 -0.24 -17.20 -11.84
N ALA A 87 -0.51 -18.43 -12.22
CA ALA A 87 -0.21 -19.62 -11.41
C ALA A 87 1.30 -19.78 -11.16
N VAL A 88 2.13 -19.59 -12.17
CA VAL A 88 3.59 -19.61 -12.05
C VAL A 88 4.08 -18.49 -11.14
N SER A 89 3.55 -17.27 -11.27
CA SER A 89 3.90 -16.13 -10.41
C SER A 89 3.58 -16.41 -8.94
N ILE A 90 2.44 -17.03 -8.67
CA ILE A 90 2.03 -17.45 -7.32
C ILE A 90 3.03 -18.48 -6.75
N MET A 91 3.37 -19.51 -7.54
CA MET A 91 4.33 -20.53 -7.09
C MET A 91 5.72 -19.92 -6.82
N LEU A 92 6.19 -19.03 -7.66
CA LEU A 92 7.46 -18.32 -7.45
C LEU A 92 7.43 -17.44 -6.20
N ALA A 93 6.34 -16.74 -5.93
CA ALA A 93 6.19 -15.93 -4.72
C ALA A 93 6.26 -16.79 -3.45
N PHE A 94 5.53 -17.92 -3.41
CA PHE A 94 5.60 -18.85 -2.27
C PHE A 94 6.99 -19.49 -2.14
N GLY A 95 7.63 -19.86 -3.25
CA GLY A 95 8.99 -20.38 -3.25
C GLY A 95 10.00 -19.38 -2.67
N GLY A 96 9.89 -18.11 -3.07
CA GLY A 96 10.72 -17.03 -2.52
C GLY A 96 10.55 -16.83 -1.01
N ILE A 97 9.30 -16.86 -0.53
CA ILE A 97 9.00 -16.75 0.91
C ILE A 97 9.56 -17.95 1.69
N ALA A 98 9.43 -19.17 1.13
CA ALA A 98 9.97 -20.37 1.77
C ALA A 98 11.51 -20.32 1.90
N LEU A 99 12.19 -19.82 0.88
CA LEU A 99 13.66 -19.63 0.90
C LEU A 99 14.06 -18.56 1.94
N LEU A 100 13.28 -17.49 2.07
CA LEU A 100 13.55 -16.44 3.04
C LEU A 100 13.50 -16.96 4.49
N ASN A 101 12.58 -17.87 4.77
CA ASN A 101 12.44 -18.47 6.10
C ASN A 101 13.66 -19.35 6.49
N GLN A 102 14.40 -19.87 5.52
CA GLN A 102 15.61 -20.68 5.77
C GLN A 102 16.88 -19.83 5.96
N SER A 103 16.88 -18.59 5.48
CA SER A 103 18.06 -17.70 5.51
C SER A 103 18.19 -16.88 6.78
N SER A 104 17.24 -16.93 7.70
CA SER A 104 17.32 -16.20 8.97
C SER A 104 18.24 -16.95 9.94
N ASP A 105 19.37 -16.37 10.29
CA ASP A 105 20.36 -16.84 11.29
C ASP A 105 19.71 -17.20 12.64
N GLY A 106 19.04 -18.35 12.72
CA GLY A 106 18.55 -18.94 13.98
C GLY A 106 17.51 -18.12 14.77
N SER A 107 17.16 -16.91 14.37
CA SER A 107 16.09 -16.13 15.00
C SER A 107 14.74 -16.55 14.41
N SER A 108 13.92 -17.23 15.21
CA SER A 108 12.54 -17.56 14.81
C SER A 108 11.78 -16.29 14.44
N LEU A 109 11.21 -16.27 13.23
CA LEU A 109 10.31 -15.18 12.80
C LEU A 109 9.20 -14.99 13.85
N SER A 110 9.02 -13.76 14.31
CA SER A 110 7.94 -13.47 15.25
C SER A 110 6.58 -13.76 14.58
N THR A 111 5.84 -14.71 15.14
CA THR A 111 4.49 -15.06 14.65
C THR A 111 3.59 -13.83 14.55
N LEU A 112 3.67 -12.94 15.54
CA LEU A 112 2.88 -11.70 15.55
C LEU A 112 3.30 -10.76 14.43
N GLY A 113 4.61 -10.62 14.16
CA GLY A 113 5.11 -9.84 13.04
C GLY A 113 4.62 -10.37 11.69
N VAL A 114 4.67 -11.70 11.49
CA VAL A 114 4.16 -12.34 10.27
C VAL A 114 2.66 -12.11 10.11
N LEU A 115 1.86 -12.27 11.18
CA LEU A 115 0.42 -12.01 11.13
C LEU A 115 0.10 -10.55 10.78
N LEU A 116 0.86 -9.60 11.31
CA LEU A 116 0.71 -8.18 10.98
C LEU A 116 1.02 -7.89 9.50
N VAL A 117 2.08 -8.49 8.95
CA VAL A 117 2.41 -8.34 7.52
C VAL A 117 1.35 -9.01 6.64
N MET A 118 0.85 -10.18 7.02
CA MET A 118 -0.24 -10.85 6.29
C MET A 118 -1.52 -9.99 6.30
N ALA A 119 -1.88 -9.40 7.44
CA ALA A 119 -3.01 -8.47 7.54
C ALA A 119 -2.78 -7.22 6.67
N SER A 120 -1.56 -6.67 6.65
CA SER A 120 -1.16 -5.57 5.78
C SER A 120 -1.32 -5.94 4.30
N SER A 121 -0.79 -7.10 3.88
CA SER A 121 -0.89 -7.60 2.51
C SER A 121 -2.34 -7.80 2.08
N LEU A 122 -3.18 -8.37 2.96
CA LEU A 122 -4.59 -8.60 2.67
C LEU A 122 -5.36 -7.28 2.52
N THR A 123 -5.18 -6.34 3.44
CA THR A 123 -5.87 -5.05 3.37
C THR A 123 -5.42 -4.25 2.14
N TYR A 124 -4.15 -4.33 1.76
CA TYR A 124 -3.65 -3.73 0.53
C TYR A 124 -4.20 -4.41 -0.73
N ALA A 125 -4.28 -5.74 -0.75
CA ALA A 125 -4.89 -6.48 -1.85
C ALA A 125 -6.37 -6.10 -2.03
N VAL A 126 -7.13 -6.01 -0.94
CA VAL A 126 -8.53 -5.55 -0.97
C VAL A 126 -8.62 -4.12 -1.51
N TYR A 127 -7.75 -3.21 -1.06
CA TYR A 127 -7.66 -1.85 -1.60
C TYR A 127 -7.51 -1.85 -3.12
N ILE A 128 -6.54 -2.59 -3.67
CA ILE A 128 -6.29 -2.68 -5.12
C ILE A 128 -7.50 -3.23 -5.87
N VAL A 129 -8.11 -4.30 -5.36
CA VAL A 129 -9.30 -4.92 -5.96
C VAL A 129 -10.49 -3.95 -5.97
N VAL A 130 -10.74 -3.26 -4.84
CA VAL A 130 -11.83 -2.28 -4.74
C VAL A 130 -11.59 -1.09 -5.66
N VAL A 131 -10.35 -0.60 -5.80
CA VAL A 131 -10.01 0.45 -6.78
C VAL A 131 -10.34 0.00 -8.20
N ASN A 132 -9.97 -1.25 -8.57
CA ASN A 132 -10.26 -1.81 -9.90
C ASN A 132 -11.77 -1.92 -10.18
N LYS A 133 -12.52 -2.47 -9.22
CA LYS A 133 -13.96 -2.72 -9.39
C LYS A 133 -14.82 -1.49 -9.11
N SER A 134 -14.25 -0.43 -8.56
CA SER A 134 -14.98 0.80 -8.29
C SER A 134 -15.38 1.51 -9.58
N LYS A 135 -16.62 2.03 -9.60
CA LYS A 135 -17.13 2.86 -10.69
C LYS A 135 -16.71 4.33 -10.55
N LEU A 136 -15.61 4.61 -9.84
CA LEU A 136 -15.14 5.97 -9.59
C LEU A 136 -14.63 6.61 -10.89
N ARG A 137 -15.39 7.56 -11.42
CA ARG A 137 -15.02 8.34 -12.61
C ARG A 137 -14.21 9.58 -12.22
N MET A 138 -13.10 9.39 -11.53
CA MET A 138 -12.20 10.48 -11.15
C MET A 138 -10.76 10.18 -11.56
N SER A 139 -9.94 11.23 -11.63
CA SER A 139 -8.52 11.07 -11.94
C SER A 139 -7.79 10.31 -10.82
N SER A 140 -6.74 9.57 -11.16
CA SER A 140 -5.93 8.82 -10.19
C SER A 140 -5.32 9.73 -9.12
N VAL A 141 -4.90 10.94 -9.48
CA VAL A 141 -4.42 11.97 -8.54
C VAL A 141 -5.48 12.32 -7.50
N LYS A 142 -6.73 12.56 -7.93
CA LYS A 142 -7.83 12.89 -7.02
C LYS A 142 -8.19 11.71 -6.13
N LEU A 143 -8.20 10.49 -6.68
CA LEU A 143 -8.43 9.27 -5.93
C LEU A 143 -7.37 9.12 -4.82
N THR A 144 -6.07 9.19 -5.19
CA THR A 144 -4.96 9.06 -4.25
C THR A 144 -5.01 10.15 -3.18
N PHE A 145 -5.33 11.40 -3.55
CA PHE A 145 -5.46 12.50 -2.59
C PHE A 145 -6.46 12.19 -1.47
N TYR A 146 -7.69 11.77 -1.82
CA TYR A 146 -8.71 11.44 -0.81
C TYR A 146 -8.39 10.16 -0.04
N VAL A 147 -7.84 9.14 -0.70
CA VAL A 147 -7.40 7.91 -0.04
C VAL A 147 -6.35 8.20 1.03
N LEU A 148 -5.39 9.09 0.75
CA LEU A 148 -4.38 9.48 1.73
C LEU A 148 -4.96 10.31 2.89
N ILE A 149 -5.95 11.18 2.64
CA ILE A 149 -6.64 11.91 3.71
C ILE A 149 -7.30 10.93 4.69
N PHE A 150 -8.12 10.02 4.18
CA PHE A 150 -8.79 9.03 5.03
C PHE A 150 -7.81 8.01 5.63
N GLY A 151 -6.73 7.66 4.90
CA GLY A 151 -5.65 6.85 5.42
C GLY A 151 -4.92 7.53 6.59
N LEU A 152 -4.65 8.82 6.48
CA LEU A 152 -4.06 9.60 7.57
C LEU A 152 -5.00 9.67 8.78
N MET A 153 -6.30 9.85 8.56
CA MET A 153 -7.30 9.81 9.64
C MET A 153 -7.30 8.46 10.37
N THR A 154 -7.19 7.35 9.62
CA THR A 154 -7.10 6.00 10.18
C THR A 154 -5.83 5.83 11.02
N ILE A 155 -4.68 6.29 10.53
CA ILE A 155 -3.41 6.25 11.25
C ILE A 155 -3.48 7.07 12.53
N LEU A 156 -4.01 8.30 12.45
CA LEU A 156 -4.19 9.14 13.63
C LEU A 156 -5.14 8.51 14.66
N GLY A 157 -6.27 7.96 14.19
CA GLY A 157 -7.20 7.25 15.06
C GLY A 157 -6.54 6.10 15.81
N TYR A 158 -5.71 5.31 15.12
CA TYR A 158 -4.92 4.26 15.73
C TYR A 158 -3.89 4.81 16.74
N THR A 159 -3.12 5.84 16.35
CA THR A 159 -2.09 6.46 17.21
C THR A 159 -2.71 6.98 18.51
N PHE A 160 -3.84 7.69 18.42
CA PHE A 160 -4.57 8.19 19.61
C PHE A 160 -5.15 7.06 20.46
N ALA A 161 -5.69 6.00 19.84
CA ALA A 161 -6.23 4.85 20.57
C ALA A 161 -5.16 4.10 21.37
N MET A 162 -3.91 4.09 20.89
CA MET A 162 -2.77 3.50 21.58
C MET A 162 -2.09 4.44 22.59
N GLY A 163 -2.58 5.68 22.73
CA GLY A 163 -1.99 6.68 23.64
C GLY A 163 -0.63 7.21 23.17
N GLU A 164 -0.29 6.97 21.89
CA GLU A 164 0.97 7.44 21.33
C GLU A 164 0.87 8.87 20.83
N THR A 165 1.99 9.59 20.82
CA THR A 165 2.09 10.96 20.34
C THR A 165 2.92 11.04 19.07
N VAL A 166 2.53 11.95 18.18
CA VAL A 166 3.31 12.21 16.96
C VAL A 166 4.58 12.99 17.35
N GLN A 167 5.74 12.37 17.16
CA GLN A 167 7.03 13.02 17.41
C GLN A 167 7.29 14.12 16.36
N LEU A 168 7.73 15.29 16.81
CA LEU A 168 8.06 16.42 15.94
C LEU A 168 9.42 16.20 15.28
N LEU A 169 9.50 16.50 13.98
CA LEU A 169 10.76 16.52 13.26
C LEU A 169 11.54 17.78 13.65
N THR A 170 12.74 17.60 14.20
CA THR A 170 13.55 18.70 14.75
C THR A 170 14.70 19.13 13.83
N THR A 171 15.15 18.26 12.91
CA THR A 171 16.29 18.52 12.05
C THR A 171 15.90 18.70 10.59
N PRO A 172 16.61 19.55 9.83
CA PRO A 172 16.37 19.72 8.39
C PRO A 172 16.50 18.42 7.59
N HIS A 173 17.43 17.54 7.97
CA HIS A 173 17.62 16.24 7.33
C HIS A 173 16.39 15.33 7.49
N GLN A 174 15.74 15.34 8.65
CA GLN A 174 14.50 14.58 8.87
C GLN A 174 13.37 15.06 7.95
N TRP A 175 13.25 16.38 7.75
CA TRP A 175 12.29 16.97 6.83
C TRP A 175 12.59 16.59 5.37
N LEU A 176 13.88 16.58 4.98
CA LEU A 176 14.29 16.16 3.64
C LEU A 176 13.91 14.68 3.38
N TYR A 177 14.24 13.78 4.32
CA TYR A 177 13.87 12.37 4.22
C TYR A 177 12.34 12.16 4.22
N ALA A 178 11.61 12.90 5.05
CA ALA A 178 10.16 12.84 5.07
C ALA A 178 9.56 13.29 3.72
N ALA A 179 10.09 14.36 3.12
CA ALA A 179 9.67 14.84 1.80
C ALA A 179 10.00 13.83 0.69
N GLN A 180 11.18 13.21 0.72
CA GLN A 180 11.57 12.17 -0.24
C GLN A 180 10.65 10.93 -0.12
N LEU A 181 10.35 10.48 1.09
CA LEU A 181 9.42 9.39 1.35
C LEU A 181 7.97 9.74 0.97
N ALA A 182 7.58 11.00 1.07
CA ALA A 182 6.27 11.44 0.61
C ALA A 182 6.19 11.46 -0.92
N LEU A 183 7.23 11.96 -1.60
CA LEU A 183 7.23 12.13 -3.06
C LEU A 183 7.34 10.79 -3.80
N MET A 184 8.45 10.04 -3.56
CA MET A 184 8.77 8.84 -4.35
C MET A 184 7.84 7.67 -4.06
N PRO A 185 7.88 7.03 -2.87
CA PRO A 185 7.09 5.83 -2.63
C PRO A 185 5.62 6.12 -2.27
N THR A 186 5.21 7.38 -2.13
CA THR A 186 3.81 7.68 -1.80
C THR A 186 3.11 8.38 -2.95
N VAL A 187 3.49 9.61 -3.31
CA VAL A 187 2.78 10.34 -4.38
C VAL A 187 2.95 9.65 -5.72
N LEU A 188 4.20 9.46 -6.14
CA LEU A 188 4.49 8.91 -7.47
C LEU A 188 4.02 7.45 -7.58
N SER A 189 4.39 6.60 -6.63
CA SER A 189 4.04 5.18 -6.63
C SER A 189 2.53 4.95 -6.61
N LEU A 190 1.79 5.59 -5.68
CA LEU A 190 0.34 5.39 -5.57
C LEU A 190 -0.45 5.96 -6.74
N VAL A 191 -0.02 7.10 -7.31
CA VAL A 191 -0.66 7.65 -8.51
C VAL A 191 -0.44 6.74 -9.71
N LEU A 192 0.80 6.24 -9.92
CA LEU A 192 1.11 5.30 -11.00
C LEU A 192 0.39 3.96 -10.80
N MET A 193 0.34 3.44 -9.57
CA MET A 193 -0.43 2.25 -9.23
C MET A 193 -1.92 2.44 -9.57
N ALA A 194 -2.52 3.57 -9.19
CA ALA A 194 -3.92 3.84 -9.48
C ALA A 194 -4.20 4.04 -10.98
N ILE A 195 -3.23 4.50 -11.76
CA ILE A 195 -3.32 4.54 -13.22
C ILE A 195 -3.26 3.11 -13.76
N ALA A 196 -2.24 2.35 -13.40
CA ALA A 196 -2.04 0.99 -13.89
C ALA A 196 -3.25 0.09 -13.58
N VAL A 197 -3.79 0.14 -12.35
CA VAL A 197 -5.00 -0.62 -11.97
C VAL A 197 -6.20 -0.29 -12.84
N LYS A 198 -6.34 0.98 -13.26
CA LYS A 198 -7.44 1.40 -14.15
C LYS A 198 -7.23 0.96 -15.60
N ASP A 199 -6.00 0.97 -16.08
CA ASP A 199 -5.67 0.73 -17.49
C ASP A 199 -5.54 -0.77 -17.79
N ILE A 200 -4.85 -1.53 -16.94
CA ILE A 200 -4.57 -2.96 -17.17
C ILE A 200 -5.22 -3.90 -16.15
N GLY A 201 -5.91 -3.37 -15.13
CA GLY A 201 -6.58 -4.16 -14.09
C GLY A 201 -5.70 -4.48 -12.88
N SER A 202 -6.34 -5.04 -11.84
CA SER A 202 -5.68 -5.29 -10.54
C SER A 202 -4.66 -6.42 -10.59
N THR A 203 -4.98 -7.54 -11.23
CA THR A 203 -4.12 -8.73 -11.28
C THR A 203 -2.81 -8.47 -12.01
N PRO A 204 -2.77 -7.93 -13.25
CA PRO A 204 -1.51 -7.60 -13.92
C PRO A 204 -0.71 -6.55 -13.17
N THR A 205 -1.35 -5.52 -12.64
CA THR A 205 -0.67 -4.45 -11.88
C THR A 205 0.00 -5.01 -10.63
N ALA A 206 -0.68 -5.89 -9.88
CA ALA A 206 -0.12 -6.51 -8.69
C ALA A 206 1.08 -7.43 -9.03
N ILE A 207 0.99 -8.20 -10.13
CA ILE A 207 2.09 -9.06 -10.59
C ILE A 207 3.31 -8.21 -10.99
N LEU A 208 3.11 -7.11 -11.71
CA LEU A 208 4.19 -6.19 -12.05
C LEU A 208 4.80 -5.53 -10.81
N GLY A 209 4.00 -5.24 -9.78
CA GLY A 209 4.49 -4.76 -8.49
C GLY A 209 5.42 -5.76 -7.79
N ALA A 210 5.28 -7.05 -8.02
CA ALA A 210 6.18 -8.07 -7.48
C ALA A 210 7.59 -8.04 -8.09
N LEU A 211 7.86 -7.22 -9.11
CA LEU A 211 9.21 -6.94 -9.61
C LEU A 211 10.00 -5.96 -8.71
N GLU A 212 9.32 -5.26 -7.80
CA GLU A 212 9.94 -4.27 -6.91
C GLU A 212 11.08 -4.86 -6.07
N PRO A 213 10.97 -6.05 -5.42
CA PRO A 213 12.08 -6.66 -4.69
C PRO A 213 13.26 -6.99 -5.58
N ILE A 214 13.00 -7.43 -6.81
CA ILE A 214 14.07 -7.78 -7.77
C ILE A 214 14.87 -6.53 -8.13
N THR A 215 14.20 -5.41 -8.38
CA THR A 215 14.87 -4.14 -8.66
C THR A 215 15.62 -3.60 -7.44
N ALA A 216 15.06 -3.76 -6.23
CA ALA A 216 15.71 -3.34 -4.99
C ALA A 216 17.01 -4.12 -4.68
N VAL A 217 17.08 -5.38 -5.09
CA VAL A 217 18.31 -6.20 -4.92
C VAL A 217 19.34 -5.95 -6.03
N ALA A 218 18.90 -5.50 -7.22
CA ALA A 218 19.78 -5.26 -8.36
C ALA A 218 20.48 -3.89 -8.34
N ILE A 219 20.05 -2.96 -7.48
CA ILE A 219 20.62 -1.61 -7.29
C ILE A 219 21.47 -1.58 -6.02
#